data_a96337006dd9866892a5bd63b141e242
#
_entry.id   a96337006dd9866892a5bd63b141e242
#
_cell.length_a   1.000
_cell.length_b   1.000
_cell.length_c   1.000
_cell.angle_alpha   90.00
_cell.angle_beta   90.00
_cell.angle_gamma   90.00
#
_symmetry.space_group_name_H-M   'P 1'
#
loop_
_entity.id
_entity.type
_entity.pdbx_description
1 polymer ?
#
loop_
_entity_poly.entity_id
_entity_poly.type
_entity_poly.pdbx_seq_one_letter_code
_entity_poly.pdbx_strand_id
1 'polypeptide(L)'
;MSVVLQAPEALRVGVSALFDPDDTPHARTFLRALAVARNVIPGLGRVQWHFLDDGANARRGAEVAQQMIDWRADLVIGHFSSDAAIDAAPLYQRAGIALLTPAATIDRLTVEHLNVFRFCPSDRQLASDLTAWLSARRWGSVHLQADDSAHGQALVVAIGDALETAGLQIVSELEQADVEVFAGRLRASREHWQARRQAGSTRPLILTDDAASPHLGCAPAHDSNTWVIGFGVPPGPLQNDISHALHRSLFGVLPQTYYRESLLMLYVLAILANSAWRREQLLDVLNHTTFNTPLGAVSFDQGEYRSAFNSVWRVGPEGLIAEPL
;
A
#
# COMPACT_ATOMS: atom_id res chain seq x y z
N MET A 1 5.19 47.42 -19.49
CA MET A 1 4.90 46.80 -18.20
C MET A 1 5.44 45.37 -18.26
N SER A 2 6.57 45.09 -17.59
CA SER A 2 7.12 43.71 -17.50
C SER A 2 6.24 42.95 -16.54
N VAL A 3 5.56 41.91 -17.04
CA VAL A 3 4.89 40.94 -16.18
C VAL A 3 6.01 40.15 -15.51
N VAL A 4 6.26 40.45 -14.24
CA VAL A 4 7.10 39.58 -13.40
C VAL A 4 6.30 38.30 -13.20
N LEU A 5 6.66 37.27 -13.96
CA LEU A 5 6.19 35.91 -13.70
C LEU A 5 6.69 35.53 -12.30
N GLN A 6 5.83 35.60 -11.29
CA GLN A 6 6.13 35.01 -10.00
C GLN A 6 6.44 33.53 -10.24
N ALA A 7 7.60 33.08 -9.71
CA ALA A 7 7.88 31.66 -9.69
C ALA A 7 6.71 30.95 -8.96
N PRO A 8 6.22 29.82 -9.47
CA PRO A 8 5.17 29.09 -8.77
C PRO A 8 5.61 28.79 -7.34
N GLU A 9 4.72 29.05 -6.38
CA GLU A 9 4.97 28.73 -4.98
C GLU A 9 5.30 27.25 -4.83
N ALA A 10 6.17 26.91 -3.87
CA ALA A 10 6.52 25.52 -3.61
C ALA A 10 5.30 24.75 -3.15
N LEU A 11 5.05 23.57 -3.73
CA LEU A 11 3.96 22.70 -3.35
C LEU A 11 4.18 22.15 -1.93
N ARG A 12 3.23 22.41 -1.03
CA ARG A 12 3.30 22.02 0.39
C ARG A 12 2.69 20.63 0.56
N VAL A 13 3.51 19.63 0.81
CA VAL A 13 3.12 18.24 0.90
C VAL A 13 3.31 17.72 2.32
N GLY A 14 2.20 17.37 2.97
CA GLY A 14 2.22 16.62 4.22
C GLY A 14 2.53 15.15 3.96
N VAL A 15 3.24 14.50 4.87
CA VAL A 15 3.44 13.04 4.87
C VAL A 15 3.07 12.51 6.25
N SER A 16 2.10 11.60 6.30
CA SER A 16 1.64 11.00 7.55
C SER A 16 1.77 9.48 7.50
N ALA A 17 2.45 8.91 8.48
CA ALA A 17 2.74 7.48 8.57
C ALA A 17 3.08 7.07 10.00
N LEU A 18 2.99 5.77 10.30
CA LEU A 18 3.72 5.17 11.42
C LEU A 18 5.18 4.98 11.00
N PHE A 19 6.11 5.62 11.69
CA PHE A 19 7.55 5.53 11.38
C PHE A 19 8.27 4.37 12.09
N ASP A 20 7.55 3.48 12.78
CA ASP A 20 8.11 2.23 13.32
C ASP A 20 8.23 1.17 12.20
N PRO A 21 9.47 0.83 11.76
CA PRO A 21 9.67 -0.11 10.66
C PRO A 21 9.42 -1.58 11.04
N ASP A 22 9.26 -1.88 12.32
CA ASP A 22 9.03 -3.25 12.81
C ASP A 22 7.55 -3.61 12.82
N ASP A 23 6.67 -2.61 12.82
CA ASP A 23 5.23 -2.82 12.77
C ASP A 23 4.71 -2.96 11.33
N THR A 24 5.07 -2.02 10.48
CA THR A 24 4.70 -2.02 9.06
C THR A 24 5.89 -1.65 8.16
N PRO A 25 5.91 -2.05 6.88
CA PRO A 25 6.96 -1.65 5.94
C PRO A 25 6.75 -0.26 5.33
N HIS A 26 5.60 0.39 5.57
CA HIS A 26 5.08 1.52 4.79
C HIS A 26 6.03 2.73 4.76
N ALA A 27 6.30 3.31 5.93
CA ALA A 27 7.10 4.53 6.03
C ALA A 27 8.52 4.30 5.52
N ARG A 28 9.14 3.18 5.88
CA ARG A 28 10.49 2.84 5.42
C ARG A 28 10.54 2.70 3.91
N THR A 29 9.59 2.00 3.31
CA THR A 29 9.51 1.83 1.85
C THR A 29 9.29 3.16 1.14
N PHE A 30 8.37 3.99 1.64
CA PHE A 30 8.14 5.33 1.09
C PHE A 30 9.37 6.22 1.19
N LEU A 31 10.04 6.29 2.34
CA LEU A 31 11.24 7.11 2.52
C LEU A 31 12.38 6.68 1.61
N ARG A 32 12.54 5.38 1.38
CA ARG A 32 13.51 4.85 0.41
C ARG A 32 13.13 5.20 -1.03
N ALA A 33 11.84 5.07 -1.38
CA ALA A 33 11.33 5.51 -2.67
C ALA A 33 11.56 7.02 -2.90
N LEU A 34 11.30 7.84 -1.89
CA LEU A 34 11.55 9.28 -1.94
C LEU A 34 13.04 9.61 -2.12
N ALA A 35 13.93 8.90 -1.41
CA ALA A 35 15.37 9.07 -1.58
C ALA A 35 15.83 8.74 -3.00
N VAL A 36 15.34 7.64 -3.59
CA VAL A 36 15.59 7.30 -5.00
C VAL A 36 14.99 8.35 -5.92
N ALA A 37 13.72 8.69 -5.73
CA ALA A 37 12.99 9.64 -6.58
C ALA A 37 13.68 11.00 -6.65
N ARG A 38 14.21 11.51 -5.55
CA ARG A 38 14.97 12.79 -5.53
C ARG A 38 16.20 12.80 -6.43
N ASN A 39 16.73 11.64 -6.76
CA ASN A 39 17.88 11.50 -7.67
C ASN A 39 17.47 11.33 -9.14
N VAL A 40 16.27 10.78 -9.39
CA VAL A 40 15.87 10.38 -10.76
C VAL A 40 14.63 11.12 -11.28
N ILE A 41 13.86 11.79 -10.41
CA ILE A 41 12.63 12.51 -10.81
C ILE A 41 12.86 14.02 -10.70
N PRO A 42 12.98 14.74 -11.82
CA PRO A 42 13.04 16.19 -11.79
C PRO A 42 11.76 16.81 -11.20
N GLY A 43 11.91 17.88 -10.45
CA GLY A 43 10.78 18.66 -9.93
C GLY A 43 10.42 18.42 -8.47
N LEU A 44 10.82 17.33 -7.86
CA LEU A 44 10.61 17.12 -6.42
C LEU A 44 11.37 18.14 -5.53
N GLY A 45 12.36 18.84 -6.07
CA GLY A 45 13.02 19.97 -5.38
C GLY A 45 12.12 21.19 -5.14
N ARG A 46 10.95 21.24 -5.80
CA ARG A 46 9.93 22.29 -5.61
C ARG A 46 8.87 21.92 -4.57
N VAL A 47 9.06 20.83 -3.86
CA VAL A 47 8.14 20.34 -2.83
C VAL A 47 8.66 20.74 -1.46
N GLN A 48 7.82 21.39 -0.67
CA GLN A 48 8.04 21.62 0.76
C GLN A 48 7.39 20.49 1.55
N TRP A 49 8.21 19.70 2.22
CA TRP A 49 7.78 18.50 2.95
C TRP A 49 7.53 18.77 4.42
N HIS A 50 6.47 18.15 4.95
CA HIS A 50 6.17 18.12 6.39
C HIS A 50 5.79 16.71 6.81
N PHE A 51 6.58 16.08 7.70
CA PHE A 51 6.40 14.70 8.14
C PHE A 51 5.84 14.66 9.55
N LEU A 52 4.76 13.92 9.76
CA LEU A 52 4.14 13.67 11.06
C LEU A 52 3.85 12.19 11.25
N ASP A 53 4.07 11.70 12.45
CA ASP A 53 3.79 10.32 12.84
C ASP A 53 2.36 10.19 13.34
N ASP A 54 1.54 9.34 12.68
CA ASP A 54 0.14 9.08 13.04
C ASP A 54 -0.05 7.83 13.91
N GLY A 55 1.04 7.10 14.19
CA GLY A 55 1.02 5.90 15.02
C GLY A 55 0.18 4.76 14.46
N ALA A 56 -0.22 4.81 13.18
CA ALA A 56 -1.22 3.91 12.59
C ALA A 56 -2.50 3.80 13.44
N ASN A 57 -2.92 4.90 14.04
CA ASN A 57 -4.03 4.96 14.99
C ASN A 57 -5.06 6.00 14.54
N ALA A 58 -6.34 5.66 14.58
CA ALA A 58 -7.46 6.50 14.13
C ALA A 58 -7.48 7.89 14.77
N ARG A 59 -7.45 7.95 16.11
CA ARG A 59 -7.47 9.23 16.84
C ARG A 59 -6.28 10.10 16.48
N ARG A 60 -5.08 9.51 16.47
CA ARG A 60 -3.85 10.25 16.16
C ARG A 60 -3.82 10.67 14.68
N GLY A 61 -4.38 9.84 13.79
CA GLY A 61 -4.61 10.19 12.38
C GLY A 61 -5.43 11.48 12.22
N ALA A 62 -6.53 11.61 12.97
CA ALA A 62 -7.34 12.82 12.97
C ALA A 62 -6.58 14.04 13.56
N GLU A 63 -5.81 13.85 14.64
CA GLU A 63 -4.99 14.93 15.23
C GLU A 63 -3.92 15.42 14.25
N VAL A 64 -3.26 14.50 13.54
CA VAL A 64 -2.27 14.81 12.50
C VAL A 64 -2.94 15.51 11.31
N ALA A 65 -4.13 15.07 10.90
CA ALA A 65 -4.87 15.71 9.82
C ALA A 65 -5.15 17.19 10.14
N GLN A 66 -5.57 17.50 11.37
CA GLN A 66 -5.75 18.90 11.78
C GLN A 66 -4.45 19.70 11.72
N GLN A 67 -3.31 19.14 12.16
CA GLN A 67 -2.01 19.80 12.07
C GLN A 67 -1.59 20.08 10.61
N MET A 68 -1.85 19.15 9.68
CA MET A 68 -1.59 19.34 8.26
C MET A 68 -2.47 20.45 7.66
N ILE A 69 -3.74 20.52 8.07
CA ILE A 69 -4.67 21.59 7.67
C ILE A 69 -4.16 22.97 8.19
N ASP A 70 -3.76 23.04 9.45
CA ASP A 70 -3.24 24.25 10.07
C ASP A 70 -1.93 24.70 9.42
N TRP A 71 -1.10 23.74 9.02
CA TRP A 71 0.13 24.00 8.24
C TRP A 71 -0.18 24.42 6.80
N ARG A 72 -1.44 24.35 6.36
CA ARG A 72 -1.91 24.66 5.00
C ARG A 72 -1.27 23.77 3.94
N ALA A 73 -1.26 22.47 4.17
CA ALA A 73 -0.87 21.50 3.16
C ALA A 73 -1.71 21.66 1.89
N ASP A 74 -1.08 21.60 0.72
CA ASP A 74 -1.79 21.59 -0.57
C ASP A 74 -2.35 20.19 -0.86
N LEU A 75 -1.60 19.15 -0.50
CA LEU A 75 -2.01 17.76 -0.50
C LEU A 75 -1.29 16.98 0.61
N VAL A 76 -1.81 15.81 0.93
CA VAL A 76 -1.20 14.90 1.91
C VAL A 76 -0.93 13.55 1.29
N ILE A 77 0.26 12.99 1.53
CA ILE A 77 0.65 11.61 1.25
C ILE A 77 0.52 10.80 2.54
N GLY A 78 -0.17 9.69 2.47
CA GLY A 78 -0.49 8.87 3.64
C GLY A 78 -2.00 8.82 3.81
N HIS A 79 -2.57 8.76 4.93
CA HIS A 79 -2.15 7.92 6.02
C HIS A 79 -1.97 6.50 5.48
N PHE A 80 -0.85 5.84 5.74
CA PHE A 80 -0.57 4.56 5.10
C PHE A 80 -1.34 3.41 5.72
N SER A 81 -1.69 3.53 7.00
CA SER A 81 -2.58 2.61 7.70
C SER A 81 -4.04 2.98 7.44
N SER A 82 -4.87 1.98 7.14
CA SER A 82 -6.33 2.13 7.06
C SER A 82 -6.93 2.69 8.35
N ASP A 83 -6.41 2.31 9.51
CA ASP A 83 -6.86 2.79 10.82
C ASP A 83 -6.74 4.33 10.94
N ALA A 84 -5.60 4.89 10.56
CA ALA A 84 -5.38 6.33 10.62
C ALA A 84 -6.08 7.08 9.47
N ALA A 85 -6.13 6.47 8.28
CA ALA A 85 -6.69 7.09 7.07
C ALA A 85 -8.20 7.36 7.19
N ILE A 86 -8.96 6.43 7.81
CA ILE A 86 -10.42 6.55 7.95
C ILE A 86 -10.82 7.81 8.68
N ASP A 87 -10.18 8.14 9.80
CA ASP A 87 -10.54 9.31 10.62
C ASP A 87 -9.93 10.61 10.08
N ALA A 88 -8.84 10.53 9.31
CA ALA A 88 -8.18 11.68 8.70
C ALA A 88 -8.89 12.16 7.42
N ALA A 89 -9.33 11.25 6.56
CA ALA A 89 -9.89 11.56 5.24
C ALA A 89 -11.07 12.57 5.27
N PRO A 90 -12.07 12.44 6.17
CA PRO A 90 -13.17 13.40 6.25
C PRO A 90 -12.73 14.82 6.67
N LEU A 91 -11.62 14.94 7.43
CA LEU A 91 -11.07 16.25 7.80
C LEU A 91 -10.45 16.93 6.58
N TYR A 92 -9.63 16.19 5.82
CA TYR A 92 -9.05 16.69 4.58
C TYR A 92 -10.12 17.01 3.53
N GLN A 93 -11.17 16.19 3.41
CA GLN A 93 -12.27 16.45 2.48
C GLN A 93 -12.93 17.79 2.77
N ARG A 94 -13.26 18.08 4.04
CA ARG A 94 -13.83 19.37 4.43
C ARG A 94 -12.90 20.55 4.17
N ALA A 95 -11.57 20.32 4.22
CA ALA A 95 -10.57 21.33 3.94
C ALA A 95 -10.21 21.47 2.45
N GLY A 96 -10.79 20.64 1.56
CA GLY A 96 -10.46 20.60 0.13
C GLY A 96 -9.04 20.12 -0.16
N ILE A 97 -8.49 19.25 0.69
CA ILE A 97 -7.12 18.71 0.57
C ILE A 97 -7.19 17.31 -0.02
N ALA A 98 -6.41 17.05 -1.07
CA ALA A 98 -6.25 15.72 -1.63
C ALA A 98 -5.43 14.82 -0.69
N LEU A 99 -5.88 13.59 -0.49
CA LEU A 99 -5.18 12.54 0.24
C LEU A 99 -4.73 11.45 -0.75
N LEU A 100 -3.42 11.31 -0.92
CA LEU A 100 -2.81 10.30 -1.79
C LEU A 100 -2.25 9.17 -0.93
N THR A 101 -2.72 7.95 -1.14
CA THR A 101 -2.23 6.80 -0.36
C THR A 101 -1.67 5.68 -1.25
N PRO A 102 -0.45 5.21 -0.96
CA PRO A 102 0.13 4.07 -1.66
C PRO A 102 -0.18 2.73 -0.98
N ALA A 103 -0.83 2.73 0.20
CA ALA A 103 -0.89 1.55 1.06
C ALA A 103 -2.22 1.31 1.79
N ALA A 104 -3.03 2.32 2.10
CA ALA A 104 -4.31 2.10 2.79
C ALA A 104 -5.34 1.44 1.86
N THR A 105 -5.72 0.20 2.15
CA THR A 105 -6.46 -0.69 1.26
C THR A 105 -7.96 -0.70 1.48
N ILE A 106 -8.46 -0.28 2.66
CA ILE A 106 -9.86 -0.38 3.03
C ILE A 106 -10.81 0.30 2.03
N ASP A 107 -11.80 -0.41 1.51
CA ASP A 107 -12.69 0.04 0.43
C ASP A 107 -13.44 1.33 0.75
N ARG A 108 -13.97 1.46 1.97
CA ARG A 108 -14.77 2.63 2.38
C ARG A 108 -14.00 3.95 2.25
N LEU A 109 -12.67 3.91 2.23
CA LEU A 109 -11.84 5.11 2.17
C LEU A 109 -12.07 5.91 0.88
N THR A 110 -12.19 5.26 -0.28
CA THR A 110 -12.49 5.91 -1.56
C THR A 110 -13.99 5.98 -1.85
N VAL A 111 -14.78 5.03 -1.31
CA VAL A 111 -16.24 5.02 -1.45
C VAL A 111 -16.88 6.20 -0.71
N GLU A 112 -16.41 6.53 0.49
CA GLU A 112 -16.97 7.58 1.34
C GLU A 112 -16.30 8.95 1.12
N HIS A 113 -15.11 9.02 0.51
CA HIS A 113 -14.32 10.25 0.44
C HIS A 113 -13.78 10.53 -0.97
N LEU A 114 -14.34 11.56 -1.61
CA LEU A 114 -14.02 11.98 -2.98
C LEU A 114 -12.66 12.67 -3.12
N ASN A 115 -11.98 12.94 -2.02
CA ASN A 115 -10.65 13.56 -1.98
C ASN A 115 -9.51 12.56 -1.84
N VAL A 116 -9.82 11.26 -1.80
CA VAL A 116 -8.83 10.18 -1.64
C VAL A 116 -8.45 9.59 -2.99
N PHE A 117 -7.15 9.41 -3.20
CA PHE A 117 -6.57 8.80 -4.40
C PHE A 117 -5.64 7.66 -3.98
N ARG A 118 -6.09 6.44 -4.22
CA ARG A 118 -5.38 5.22 -3.84
C ARG A 118 -4.57 4.67 -5.01
N PHE A 119 -3.30 4.39 -4.78
CA PHE A 119 -2.38 3.85 -5.77
C PHE A 119 -2.23 2.33 -5.69
N CYS A 120 -2.59 1.72 -4.58
CA CYS A 120 -2.58 0.28 -4.36
C CYS A 120 -3.97 -0.33 -4.66
N PRO A 121 -4.06 -1.66 -4.83
CA PRO A 121 -5.34 -2.36 -4.86
C PRO A 121 -6.15 -2.16 -3.58
N SER A 122 -7.47 -2.25 -3.69
CA SER A 122 -8.37 -2.26 -2.53
C SER A 122 -8.47 -3.64 -1.88
N ASP A 123 -9.04 -3.71 -0.67
CA ASP A 123 -9.36 -4.97 0.02
C ASP A 123 -10.23 -5.87 -0.85
N ARG A 124 -11.24 -5.30 -1.52
CA ARG A 124 -12.12 -6.02 -2.46
C ARG A 124 -11.36 -6.60 -3.65
N GLN A 125 -10.42 -5.85 -4.23
CA GLN A 125 -9.59 -6.34 -5.32
C GLN A 125 -8.69 -7.48 -4.84
N LEU A 126 -8.05 -7.33 -3.68
CA LEU A 126 -7.21 -8.39 -3.10
C LEU A 126 -8.04 -9.65 -2.81
N ALA A 127 -9.22 -9.51 -2.22
CA ALA A 127 -10.13 -10.61 -1.93
C ALA A 127 -10.55 -11.37 -3.21
N SER A 128 -10.87 -10.63 -4.28
CA SER A 128 -11.23 -11.21 -5.58
C SER A 128 -10.06 -12.01 -6.18
N ASP A 129 -8.86 -11.42 -6.20
CA ASP A 129 -7.66 -12.05 -6.77
C ASP A 129 -7.26 -13.29 -5.96
N LEU A 130 -7.31 -13.20 -4.63
CA LEU A 130 -7.06 -14.34 -3.74
C LEU A 130 -8.04 -15.48 -4.01
N THR A 131 -9.32 -15.18 -4.08
CA THR A 131 -10.38 -16.18 -4.31
C THR A 131 -10.20 -16.88 -5.67
N ALA A 132 -9.87 -16.13 -6.73
CA ALA A 132 -9.57 -16.69 -8.04
C ALA A 132 -8.35 -17.62 -7.98
N TRP A 133 -7.30 -17.23 -7.27
CA TRP A 133 -6.08 -18.03 -7.11
C TRP A 133 -6.30 -19.30 -6.29
N LEU A 134 -7.12 -19.25 -5.21
CA LEU A 134 -7.52 -20.41 -4.43
C LEU A 134 -8.31 -21.42 -5.28
N SER A 135 -9.28 -20.91 -6.05
CA SER A 135 -10.10 -21.71 -6.96
C SER A 135 -9.25 -22.43 -8.01
N ALA A 136 -8.26 -21.76 -8.59
CA ALA A 136 -7.33 -22.36 -9.55
C ALA A 136 -6.49 -23.49 -8.93
N ARG A 137 -6.22 -23.44 -7.63
CA ARG A 137 -5.52 -24.50 -6.87
C ARG A 137 -6.46 -25.60 -6.37
N ARG A 138 -7.77 -25.46 -6.59
CA ARG A 138 -8.80 -26.40 -6.14
C ARG A 138 -8.86 -26.56 -4.62
N TRP A 139 -8.53 -25.51 -3.87
CA TRP A 139 -8.73 -25.45 -2.44
C TRP A 139 -10.16 -24.98 -2.18
N GLY A 140 -10.99 -25.88 -1.66
CA GLY A 140 -12.43 -25.69 -1.49
C GLY A 140 -12.84 -25.22 -0.10
N SER A 141 -11.96 -25.36 0.90
CA SER A 141 -12.22 -25.01 2.29
C SER A 141 -11.12 -24.12 2.87
N VAL A 142 -11.51 -23.01 3.49
CA VAL A 142 -10.61 -21.97 3.97
C VAL A 142 -10.85 -21.72 5.46
N HIS A 143 -9.78 -21.77 6.26
CA HIS A 143 -9.79 -21.25 7.63
C HIS A 143 -9.28 -19.81 7.59
N LEU A 144 -10.15 -18.85 7.97
CA LEU A 144 -9.90 -17.42 7.79
C LEU A 144 -9.74 -16.74 9.15
N GLN A 145 -8.62 -16.04 9.35
CA GLN A 145 -8.30 -15.31 10.58
C GLN A 145 -7.74 -13.92 10.29
N ALA A 146 -7.90 -13.01 11.26
CA ALA A 146 -7.33 -11.67 11.23
C ALA A 146 -6.57 -11.36 12.52
N ASP A 147 -5.70 -10.35 12.45
CA ASP A 147 -5.21 -9.65 13.64
C ASP A 147 -6.27 -8.67 14.18
N ASP A 148 -5.94 -7.96 15.27
CA ASP A 148 -6.84 -7.02 15.94
C ASP A 148 -6.89 -5.63 15.25
N SER A 149 -6.19 -5.43 14.14
CA SER A 149 -6.21 -4.15 13.43
C SER A 149 -7.50 -3.95 12.63
N ALA A 150 -7.91 -2.69 12.44
CA ALA A 150 -9.05 -2.39 11.56
C ALA A 150 -8.80 -2.86 10.12
N HIS A 151 -7.53 -2.81 9.66
CA HIS A 151 -7.11 -3.36 8.39
C HIS A 151 -7.38 -4.87 8.29
N GLY A 152 -6.86 -5.67 9.20
CA GLY A 152 -7.04 -7.13 9.18
C GLY A 152 -8.51 -7.54 9.28
N GLN A 153 -9.28 -6.88 10.17
CA GLN A 153 -10.71 -7.14 10.33
C GLN A 153 -11.53 -6.80 9.08
N ALA A 154 -11.25 -5.66 8.42
CA ALA A 154 -11.93 -5.28 7.19
C ALA A 154 -11.58 -6.23 6.03
N LEU A 155 -10.31 -6.59 5.92
CA LEU A 155 -9.84 -7.48 4.86
C LEU A 155 -10.43 -8.90 5.00
N VAL A 156 -10.56 -9.43 6.23
CA VAL A 156 -11.22 -10.72 6.47
C VAL A 156 -12.69 -10.68 6.03
N VAL A 157 -13.40 -9.59 6.28
CA VAL A 157 -14.78 -9.44 5.80
C VAL A 157 -14.83 -9.46 4.27
N ALA A 158 -13.98 -8.69 3.60
CA ALA A 158 -13.93 -8.66 2.14
C ALA A 158 -13.56 -10.03 1.52
N ILE A 159 -12.60 -10.75 2.14
CA ILE A 159 -12.23 -12.10 1.71
C ILE A 159 -13.38 -13.07 1.94
N GLY A 160 -14.06 -13.01 3.09
CA GLY A 160 -15.21 -13.85 3.40
C GLY A 160 -16.32 -13.72 2.37
N ASP A 161 -16.72 -12.49 2.06
CA ASP A 161 -17.75 -12.18 1.05
C ASP A 161 -17.37 -12.71 -0.34
N ALA A 162 -16.09 -12.60 -0.72
CA ALA A 162 -15.59 -13.10 -2.00
C ALA A 162 -15.58 -14.64 -2.06
N LEU A 163 -15.15 -15.31 -0.98
CA LEU A 163 -15.15 -16.77 -0.87
C LEU A 163 -16.57 -17.34 -0.95
N GLU A 164 -17.53 -16.76 -0.22
CA GLU A 164 -18.95 -17.16 -0.27
C GLU A 164 -19.53 -16.97 -1.66
N THR A 165 -19.25 -15.85 -2.31
CA THR A 165 -19.69 -15.57 -3.69
C THR A 165 -19.16 -16.61 -4.68
N ALA A 166 -17.94 -17.09 -4.48
CA ALA A 166 -17.31 -18.10 -5.33
C ALA A 166 -17.68 -19.55 -4.95
N GLY A 167 -18.46 -19.73 -3.88
CA GLY A 167 -18.89 -21.06 -3.40
C GLY A 167 -17.80 -21.84 -2.66
N LEU A 168 -16.76 -21.16 -2.15
CA LEU A 168 -15.77 -21.78 -1.28
C LEU A 168 -16.28 -21.80 0.17
N GLN A 169 -15.92 -22.84 0.92
CA GLN A 169 -16.38 -23.01 2.29
C GLN A 169 -15.45 -22.31 3.28
N ILE A 170 -16.00 -21.49 4.16
CA ILE A 170 -15.28 -20.99 5.33
C ILE A 170 -15.51 -21.96 6.49
N VAL A 171 -14.45 -22.47 7.07
CA VAL A 171 -14.49 -23.44 8.17
C VAL A 171 -13.91 -22.85 9.45
N SER A 172 -14.53 -23.15 10.60
CA SER A 172 -14.07 -22.68 11.90
C SER A 172 -12.85 -23.43 12.41
N GLU A 173 -12.77 -24.74 12.08
CA GLU A 173 -11.71 -25.60 12.56
C GLU A 173 -10.60 -25.69 11.49
N LEU A 174 -9.37 -25.38 11.89
CA LEU A 174 -8.21 -25.42 11.00
C LEU A 174 -8.02 -26.80 10.36
N GLU A 175 -8.30 -27.86 11.11
CA GLU A 175 -8.13 -29.25 10.66
C GLU A 175 -9.00 -29.60 9.45
N GLN A 176 -10.12 -28.90 9.27
CA GLN A 176 -11.07 -29.08 8.17
C GLN A 176 -10.75 -28.24 6.94
N ALA A 177 -9.79 -27.32 7.04
CA ALA A 177 -9.43 -26.44 5.94
C ALA A 177 -8.39 -27.07 5.00
N ASP A 178 -8.52 -26.81 3.71
CA ASP A 178 -7.45 -27.05 2.73
C ASP A 178 -6.31 -26.06 2.91
N VAL A 179 -6.66 -24.83 3.27
CA VAL A 179 -5.72 -23.71 3.41
C VAL A 179 -6.14 -22.79 4.55
N GLU A 180 -5.15 -22.21 5.22
CA GLU A 180 -5.33 -21.13 6.18
C GLU A 180 -5.00 -19.77 5.52
N VAL A 181 -5.85 -18.78 5.74
CA VAL A 181 -5.61 -17.39 5.33
C VAL A 181 -5.57 -16.52 6.58
N PHE A 182 -4.49 -15.78 6.74
CA PHE A 182 -4.31 -14.83 7.84
C PHE A 182 -4.14 -13.41 7.28
N ALA A 183 -5.08 -12.54 7.62
CA ALA A 183 -5.07 -11.13 7.26
C ALA A 183 -4.58 -10.26 8.43
N GLY A 184 -3.52 -9.48 8.23
CA GLY A 184 -2.99 -8.64 9.30
C GLY A 184 -1.71 -7.90 8.92
N ARG A 185 -1.29 -7.02 9.84
CA ARG A 185 -0.06 -6.25 9.69
C ARG A 185 1.18 -7.16 9.71
N LEU A 186 2.31 -6.64 9.24
CA LEU A 186 3.56 -7.40 9.10
C LEU A 186 3.98 -8.12 10.38
N ARG A 187 3.93 -7.44 11.54
CA ARG A 187 4.33 -8.04 12.82
C ARG A 187 3.44 -9.23 13.18
N ALA A 188 2.13 -9.05 13.16
CA ALA A 188 1.15 -10.09 13.47
C ALA A 188 1.24 -11.26 12.48
N SER A 189 1.39 -10.98 11.19
CA SER A 189 1.58 -12.00 10.15
C SER A 189 2.83 -12.85 10.38
N ARG A 190 3.93 -12.19 10.78
CA ARG A 190 5.20 -12.87 11.10
C ARG A 190 5.07 -13.77 12.33
N GLU A 191 4.46 -13.27 13.41
CA GLU A 191 4.25 -14.00 14.65
C GLU A 191 3.33 -15.20 14.41
N HIS A 192 2.23 -15.02 13.67
CA HIS A 192 1.32 -16.09 13.30
C HIS A 192 2.02 -17.18 12.49
N TRP A 193 2.72 -16.82 11.42
CA TRP A 193 3.49 -17.76 10.61
C TRP A 193 4.53 -18.54 11.43
N GLN A 194 5.30 -17.86 12.27
CA GLN A 194 6.32 -18.50 13.12
C GLN A 194 5.66 -19.48 14.11
N ALA A 195 4.57 -19.08 14.76
CA ALA A 195 3.85 -19.95 15.69
C ALA A 195 3.32 -21.23 15.00
N ARG A 196 2.76 -21.09 13.80
CA ARG A 196 2.29 -22.26 12.99
C ARG A 196 3.44 -23.20 12.66
N ARG A 197 4.58 -22.70 12.22
CA ARG A 197 5.73 -23.54 11.84
C ARG A 197 6.44 -24.13 13.05
N GLN A 198 6.53 -23.44 14.16
CA GLN A 198 7.05 -23.99 15.43
C GLN A 198 6.15 -25.09 15.99
N ALA A 199 4.85 -25.00 15.81
CA ALA A 199 3.90 -26.08 16.18
C ALA A 199 3.94 -27.28 15.21
N GLY A 200 4.83 -27.26 14.19
CA GLY A 200 4.98 -28.36 13.23
C GLY A 200 3.90 -28.39 12.13
N SER A 201 3.08 -27.35 11.99
CA SER A 201 2.07 -27.30 10.92
C SER A 201 2.75 -27.19 9.55
N THR A 202 2.37 -28.07 8.64
CA THR A 202 2.75 -28.03 7.23
C THR A 202 1.58 -27.60 6.32
N ARG A 203 0.47 -27.20 6.91
CA ARG A 203 -0.72 -26.76 6.17
C ARG A 203 -0.38 -25.53 5.30
N PRO A 204 -0.95 -25.46 4.09
CA PRO A 204 -0.88 -24.25 3.28
C PRO A 204 -1.35 -23.03 4.08
N LEU A 205 -0.52 -21.99 4.09
CA LEU A 205 -0.79 -20.72 4.77
C LEU A 205 -0.63 -19.57 3.78
N ILE A 206 -1.62 -18.70 3.74
CA ILE A 206 -1.55 -17.46 2.95
C ILE A 206 -1.59 -16.28 3.91
N LEU A 207 -0.64 -15.39 3.74
CA LEU A 207 -0.57 -14.08 4.41
C LEU A 207 -0.94 -12.99 3.42
N THR A 208 -1.37 -11.84 3.93
CA THR A 208 -1.83 -10.74 3.09
C THR A 208 -0.78 -9.65 2.90
N ASP A 209 -1.12 -8.59 2.23
CA ASP A 209 -0.31 -7.53 1.63
C ASP A 209 0.86 -7.01 2.47
N ASP A 210 0.66 -6.68 3.73
CA ASP A 210 1.75 -6.19 4.61
C ASP A 210 2.87 -7.23 4.80
N ALA A 211 2.52 -8.51 4.71
CA ALA A 211 3.49 -9.60 4.79
C ALA A 211 4.36 -9.75 3.52
N ALA A 212 4.03 -9.07 2.42
CA ALA A 212 4.81 -9.06 1.20
C ALA A 212 6.13 -8.27 1.37
N SER A 213 6.85 -8.55 2.44
CA SER A 213 8.09 -7.88 2.83
C SER A 213 9.22 -8.90 3.00
N PRO A 214 10.46 -8.58 2.57
CA PRO A 214 11.63 -9.41 2.84
C PRO A 214 11.87 -9.66 4.34
N HIS A 215 11.33 -8.83 5.21
CA HIS A 215 11.41 -9.03 6.66
C HIS A 215 10.52 -10.15 7.19
N LEU A 216 9.59 -10.66 6.39
CA LEU A 216 8.96 -11.96 6.69
C LEU A 216 10.00 -13.08 6.59
N GLY A 217 10.98 -12.92 5.73
CA GLY A 217 11.92 -13.90 5.26
C GLY A 217 13.04 -14.35 6.19
N CYS A 218 12.90 -14.26 7.50
CA CYS A 218 13.67 -15.13 8.38
C CYS A 218 13.05 -16.53 8.37
N ALA A 219 12.77 -17.04 7.17
CA ALA A 219 12.14 -18.33 6.99
C ALA A 219 12.95 -19.43 7.63
N PRO A 220 12.30 -20.42 8.26
CA PRO A 220 12.91 -21.71 8.38
C PRO A 220 13.30 -22.16 6.96
N ALA A 221 14.47 -22.69 6.79
CA ALA A 221 15.11 -22.98 5.50
C ALA A 221 14.31 -23.89 4.54
N HIS A 222 13.08 -24.25 4.87
CA HIS A 222 12.26 -25.22 4.15
C HIS A 222 10.74 -24.97 4.15
N ASP A 223 10.28 -23.75 4.36
CA ASP A 223 8.84 -23.48 4.27
C ASP A 223 8.41 -23.29 2.81
N SER A 224 7.95 -24.37 2.17
CA SER A 224 7.41 -24.35 0.82
C SER A 224 5.88 -24.18 0.77
N ASN A 225 5.22 -24.11 1.93
CA ASN A 225 3.76 -24.10 2.06
C ASN A 225 3.22 -22.78 2.61
N THR A 226 3.98 -21.69 2.48
CA THR A 226 3.51 -20.33 2.80
C THR A 226 3.57 -19.46 1.57
N TRP A 227 2.48 -18.77 1.32
CA TRP A 227 2.36 -17.75 0.28
C TRP A 227 1.99 -16.40 0.89
N VAL A 228 2.24 -15.36 0.13
CA VAL A 228 1.80 -14.00 0.43
C VAL A 228 1.09 -13.47 -0.79
N ILE A 229 -0.11 -12.91 -0.61
CA ILE A 229 -0.77 -12.10 -1.63
C ILE A 229 -0.64 -10.62 -1.26
N GLY A 230 -0.20 -9.81 -2.19
CA GLY A 230 -0.02 -8.38 -1.97
C GLY A 230 0.16 -7.67 -3.29
N PHE A 231 0.38 -6.37 -3.27
CA PHE A 231 0.45 -5.54 -4.47
C PHE A 231 1.87 -5.14 -4.85
N GLY A 232 2.02 -4.76 -6.12
CA GLY A 232 3.29 -4.48 -6.75
C GLY A 232 4.00 -5.72 -7.30
N VAL A 233 5.00 -5.51 -8.14
CA VAL A 233 5.85 -6.59 -8.66
C VAL A 233 6.89 -6.94 -7.61
N PRO A 234 7.08 -8.23 -7.28
CA PRO A 234 8.16 -8.61 -6.37
C PRO A 234 9.49 -8.12 -6.91
N PRO A 235 10.41 -7.75 -6.01
CA PRO A 235 11.76 -7.45 -6.42
C PRO A 235 12.39 -8.70 -7.03
N GLY A 236 12.51 -8.73 -8.35
CA GLY A 236 13.08 -9.82 -9.12
C GLY A 236 14.25 -9.38 -9.98
N PRO A 237 15.09 -10.31 -10.46
CA PRO A 237 16.23 -10.00 -11.33
C PRO A 237 15.84 -9.41 -12.69
N LEU A 238 14.56 -9.34 -13.04
CA LEU A 238 14.05 -8.92 -14.34
C LEU A 238 13.83 -7.42 -14.50
N GLN A 239 14.04 -6.62 -13.48
CA GLN A 239 13.80 -5.18 -13.59
C GLN A 239 15.13 -4.44 -13.76
N ASN A 240 15.55 -4.26 -15.00
CA ASN A 240 16.60 -3.30 -15.41
C ASN A 240 16.13 -1.84 -15.26
N ASP A 241 15.36 -1.54 -14.22
CA ASP A 241 14.91 -0.19 -13.93
C ASP A 241 16.02 0.53 -13.13
N ILE A 242 16.38 1.71 -13.60
CA ILE A 242 17.38 2.56 -12.96
C ILE A 242 17.02 2.84 -11.48
N SER A 243 15.72 2.88 -11.13
CA SER A 243 15.26 3.09 -9.76
C SER A 243 15.58 1.90 -8.86
N HIS A 244 15.47 0.67 -9.34
CA HIS A 244 15.82 -0.54 -8.61
C HIS A 244 17.34 -0.68 -8.40
N ALA A 245 18.12 -0.39 -9.44
CA ALA A 245 19.58 -0.38 -9.37
C ALA A 245 20.06 0.66 -8.34
N LEU A 246 19.49 1.85 -8.37
CA LEU A 246 19.80 2.91 -7.41
C LEU A 246 19.34 2.57 -5.99
N HIS A 247 18.15 1.99 -5.83
CA HIS A 247 17.67 1.52 -4.51
C HIS A 247 18.65 0.53 -3.91
N ARG A 248 19.07 -0.48 -4.69
CA ARG A 248 20.05 -1.47 -4.25
C ARG A 248 21.39 -0.83 -3.91
N SER A 249 21.83 0.15 -4.69
CA SER A 249 23.09 0.89 -4.42
C SER A 249 23.01 1.70 -3.13
N LEU A 250 21.88 2.35 -2.84
CA LEU A 250 21.74 3.21 -1.66
C LEU A 250 21.49 2.42 -0.37
N PHE A 251 20.76 1.29 -0.45
CA PHE A 251 20.26 0.60 0.74
C PHE A 251 20.76 -0.85 0.90
N GLY A 252 21.51 -1.37 -0.07
CA GLY A 252 22.05 -2.74 -0.04
C GLY A 252 21.00 -3.85 -0.22
N VAL A 253 19.73 -3.50 -0.42
CA VAL A 253 18.60 -4.43 -0.56
C VAL A 253 17.74 -4.07 -1.76
N LEU A 254 16.96 -5.03 -2.24
CA LEU A 254 15.95 -4.78 -3.27
C LEU A 254 14.74 -4.01 -2.70
N PRO A 255 13.97 -3.31 -3.56
CA PRO A 255 12.72 -2.70 -3.17
C PRO A 255 11.74 -3.70 -2.55
N GLN A 256 10.87 -3.21 -1.68
CA GLN A 256 9.87 -3.98 -0.96
C GLN A 256 8.47 -3.65 -1.48
N THR A 257 7.44 -4.31 -0.92
CA THR A 257 6.05 -3.94 -1.14
C THR A 257 5.83 -2.43 -0.97
N TYR A 258 4.85 -1.86 -1.65
CA TYR A 258 4.54 -0.42 -1.70
C TYR A 258 5.56 0.48 -2.42
N TYR A 259 6.69 -0.06 -2.87
CA TYR A 259 7.73 0.76 -3.51
C TYR A 259 7.27 1.29 -4.88
N ARG A 260 6.65 0.44 -5.69
CA ARG A 260 6.12 0.82 -7.00
C ARG A 260 5.02 1.88 -6.88
N GLU A 261 4.08 1.66 -5.98
CA GLU A 261 2.98 2.57 -5.68
C GLU A 261 3.51 3.93 -5.17
N SER A 262 4.50 3.89 -4.28
CA SER A 262 5.19 5.09 -3.79
C SER A 262 5.89 5.85 -4.92
N LEU A 263 6.58 5.16 -5.82
CA LEU A 263 7.24 5.81 -6.98
C LEU A 263 6.23 6.40 -7.95
N LEU A 264 5.16 5.69 -8.29
CA LEU A 264 4.08 6.20 -9.15
C LEU A 264 3.51 7.49 -8.57
N MET A 265 3.22 7.50 -7.29
CA MET A 265 2.72 8.66 -6.57
C MET A 265 3.73 9.83 -6.60
N LEU A 266 5.03 9.56 -6.41
CA LEU A 266 6.08 10.58 -6.48
C LEU A 266 6.26 11.15 -7.90
N TYR A 267 6.06 10.35 -8.96
CA TYR A 267 6.01 10.86 -10.34
C TYR A 267 4.82 11.79 -10.54
N VAL A 268 3.63 11.40 -10.11
CA VAL A 268 2.43 12.26 -10.17
C VAL A 268 2.68 13.57 -9.41
N LEU A 269 3.21 13.48 -8.20
CA LEU A 269 3.57 14.64 -7.39
C LEU A 269 4.55 15.58 -8.11
N ALA A 270 5.58 15.04 -8.75
CA ALA A 270 6.54 15.84 -9.50
C ALA A 270 5.90 16.56 -10.69
N ILE A 271 4.95 15.93 -11.38
CA ILE A 271 4.18 16.56 -12.45
C ILE A 271 3.34 17.70 -11.89
N LEU A 272 2.65 17.49 -10.76
CA LEU A 272 1.87 18.53 -10.09
C LEU A 272 2.75 19.71 -9.64
N ALA A 273 3.90 19.44 -9.03
CA ALA A 273 4.84 20.46 -8.54
C ALA A 273 5.47 21.31 -9.67
N ASN A 274 5.56 20.77 -10.88
CA ASN A 274 6.09 21.47 -12.05
C ASN A 274 5.02 22.19 -12.88
N SER A 275 3.75 21.99 -12.56
CA SER A 275 2.61 22.56 -13.26
C SER A 275 2.13 23.83 -12.54
N ALA A 276 1.45 24.71 -13.26
CA ALA A 276 0.92 25.98 -12.71
C ALA A 276 -0.46 25.80 -12.05
N TRP A 277 -0.72 24.63 -11.45
CA TRP A 277 -1.98 24.35 -10.76
C TRP A 277 -2.07 25.10 -9.44
N ARG A 278 -3.25 25.64 -9.15
CA ARG A 278 -3.59 26.17 -7.83
C ARG A 278 -4.14 25.05 -6.94
N ARG A 279 -4.00 25.20 -5.63
CA ARG A 279 -4.50 24.23 -4.64
C ARG A 279 -5.95 23.81 -4.91
N GLU A 280 -6.83 24.76 -5.22
CA GLU A 280 -8.25 24.51 -5.46
C GLU A 280 -8.53 23.64 -6.70
N GLN A 281 -7.55 23.51 -7.59
CA GLN A 281 -7.64 22.71 -8.80
C GLN A 281 -7.10 21.28 -8.65
N LEU A 282 -6.37 20.98 -7.55
CA LEU A 282 -5.66 19.70 -7.41
C LEU A 282 -6.62 18.50 -7.41
N LEU A 283 -7.76 18.62 -6.75
CA LEU A 283 -8.79 17.55 -6.74
C LEU A 283 -9.34 17.29 -8.14
N ASP A 284 -9.68 18.35 -8.88
CA ASP A 284 -10.18 18.26 -10.23
C ASP A 284 -9.13 17.65 -11.19
N VAL A 285 -7.89 18.12 -11.08
CA VAL A 285 -6.77 17.60 -11.86
C VAL A 285 -6.53 16.12 -11.61
N LEU A 286 -6.53 15.69 -10.34
CA LEU A 286 -6.35 14.29 -9.99
C LEU A 286 -7.49 13.40 -10.51
N ASN A 287 -8.72 13.89 -10.50
CA ASN A 287 -9.88 13.14 -10.98
C ASN A 287 -9.96 13.02 -12.51
N HIS A 288 -9.45 14.02 -13.26
CA HIS A 288 -9.70 14.10 -14.70
C HIS A 288 -8.45 14.02 -15.57
N THR A 289 -7.26 13.92 -14.97
CA THR A 289 -6.00 13.88 -15.72
C THR A 289 -5.41 12.48 -15.77
N THR A 290 -4.90 12.08 -16.93
CA THR A 290 -4.01 10.93 -17.05
C THR A 290 -2.57 11.42 -16.97
N PHE A 291 -1.84 10.99 -15.96
CA PHE A 291 -0.43 11.32 -15.74
C PHE A 291 0.45 10.28 -16.41
N ASN A 292 1.23 10.69 -17.41
CA ASN A 292 2.17 9.80 -18.06
C ASN A 292 3.47 9.74 -17.24
N THR A 293 3.78 8.56 -16.72
CA THR A 293 5.00 8.29 -15.96
C THR A 293 5.86 7.23 -16.63
N PRO A 294 7.16 7.14 -16.33
CA PRO A 294 8.01 6.05 -16.83
C PRO A 294 7.54 4.66 -16.39
N LEU A 295 6.75 4.56 -15.31
CA LEU A 295 6.19 3.30 -14.79
C LEU A 295 4.80 2.98 -15.37
N GLY A 296 4.30 3.80 -16.28
CA GLY A 296 3.00 3.68 -16.92
C GLY A 296 2.09 4.89 -16.69
N ALA A 297 0.96 4.89 -17.36
CA ALA A 297 -0.05 5.93 -17.20
C ALA A 297 -0.79 5.77 -15.87
N VAL A 298 -0.98 6.88 -15.15
CA VAL A 298 -1.73 6.93 -13.88
C VAL A 298 -3.00 7.74 -14.12
N SER A 299 -4.14 7.12 -13.91
CA SER A 299 -5.46 7.77 -13.88
C SER A 299 -6.31 7.10 -12.81
N PHE A 300 -7.26 7.86 -12.28
CA PHE A 300 -8.14 7.38 -11.23
C PHE A 300 -9.56 7.21 -11.73
N ASP A 301 -10.27 6.27 -11.12
CA ASP A 301 -11.70 6.09 -11.25
C ASP A 301 -12.30 6.04 -9.84
N GLN A 302 -13.09 7.02 -9.49
CA GLN A 302 -13.61 7.17 -8.12
C GLN A 302 -12.51 7.08 -7.04
N GLY A 303 -11.35 7.71 -7.31
CA GLY A 303 -10.19 7.67 -6.42
C GLY A 303 -9.32 6.40 -6.50
N GLU A 304 -9.70 5.39 -7.26
CA GLU A 304 -8.95 4.15 -7.44
C GLU A 304 -8.00 4.24 -8.64
N TYR A 305 -6.73 3.87 -8.46
CA TYR A 305 -5.80 3.73 -9.58
C TYR A 305 -6.22 2.57 -10.49
N ARG A 306 -6.55 2.87 -11.76
CA ARG A 306 -7.13 1.91 -12.71
C ARG A 306 -6.25 0.71 -13.04
N SER A 307 -4.97 0.79 -12.82
CA SER A 307 -4.00 -0.28 -13.12
C SER A 307 -3.33 -0.82 -11.86
N ALA A 308 -3.95 -0.69 -10.71
CA ALA A 308 -3.52 -1.38 -9.50
C ALA A 308 -3.75 -2.90 -9.66
N PHE A 309 -2.80 -3.70 -9.18
CA PHE A 309 -2.92 -5.18 -9.27
C PHE A 309 -2.21 -5.86 -8.08
N ASN A 310 -2.66 -7.06 -7.76
CA ASN A 310 -2.02 -7.94 -6.79
C ASN A 310 -1.07 -8.93 -7.48
N SER A 311 -0.17 -9.48 -6.69
CA SER A 311 0.73 -10.57 -7.07
C SER A 311 0.76 -11.59 -5.94
N VAL A 312 1.09 -12.84 -6.26
CA VAL A 312 1.31 -13.89 -5.27
C VAL A 312 2.78 -14.26 -5.25
N TRP A 313 3.30 -14.45 -4.06
CA TRP A 313 4.67 -14.92 -3.83
C TRP A 313 4.67 -16.12 -2.89
N ARG A 314 5.51 -17.08 -3.17
CA ARG A 314 5.82 -18.16 -2.24
C ARG A 314 7.00 -17.75 -1.36
N VAL A 315 6.90 -18.06 -0.08
CA VAL A 315 8.02 -17.87 0.86
C VAL A 315 9.11 -18.90 0.55
N GLY A 316 10.33 -18.44 0.35
CA GLY A 316 11.50 -19.26 0.06
C GLY A 316 12.68 -18.91 0.95
N PRO A 317 13.76 -19.72 0.92
CA PRO A 317 14.93 -19.53 1.80
C PRO A 317 15.67 -18.21 1.58
N GLU A 318 15.56 -17.63 0.39
CA GLU A 318 16.22 -16.37 0.04
C GLU A 318 15.22 -15.19 -0.07
N GLY A 319 13.99 -15.36 0.38
CA GLY A 319 12.94 -14.36 0.31
C GLY A 319 11.71 -14.80 -0.48
N LEU A 320 10.95 -13.83 -0.99
CA LEU A 320 9.73 -14.08 -1.73
C LEU A 320 10.01 -14.42 -3.19
N ILE A 321 9.39 -15.50 -3.69
CA ILE A 321 9.50 -16.00 -5.06
C ILE A 321 8.15 -15.76 -5.74
N ALA A 322 8.15 -15.02 -6.86
CA ALA A 322 6.91 -14.73 -7.59
C ALA A 322 6.26 -16.01 -8.11
N GLU A 323 4.95 -16.11 -7.97
CA GLU A 323 4.11 -17.12 -8.59
C GLU A 323 3.06 -16.45 -9.51
N PRO A 324 2.66 -17.08 -10.61
CA PRO A 324 1.56 -16.57 -11.42
C PRO A 324 0.25 -16.57 -10.63
N LEU A 325 -0.53 -15.50 -10.80
CA LEU A 325 -1.92 -15.42 -10.34
C LEU A 325 -2.81 -16.37 -11.15
#